data_ae0e508b8cf418c5c6d15b5c93d2893f
#
_entry.id   ae0e508b8cf418c5c6d15b5c93d2893f
#
_cell.length_a   1.000
_cell.length_b   1.000
_cell.length_c   1.000
_cell.angle_alpha   90.00
_cell.angle_beta   90.00
_cell.angle_gamma   90.00
#
_symmetry.space_group_name_H-M   'P 1'
#
loop_
_entity.id
_entity.type
_entity.pdbx_description
1 polymer ?
#
loop_
_entity_poly.entity_id
_entity_poly.type
_entity_poly.pdbx_seq_one_letter_code
_entity_poly.pdbx_strand_id
1 'polypeptide(L)'
;MVIQTFIQMVGTLLILYILNWKLSLIVTACYAFMFWYIRFSGAKSKQYYGKQQASLGELNGYSEEMISGQKVIKVFNHEQKSFEEFCAKNEELRKAGTGAQGYAATMVPMVVSISYINYAIVAVLGGLLALNGHTDLGSLASYLVFVRQAALPINQFTQQSNFLLAALAGAERVFKVMDMEPEID
;
A
#
# COMPACT_ATOMS: atom_id res chain seq x y z
N MET A 1 11.46 6.30 14.61
CA MET A 1 10.19 5.63 14.22
C MET A 1 10.44 4.31 13.50
N VAL A 2 11.19 4.24 12.37
CA VAL A 2 11.46 2.95 11.65
C VAL A 2 12.08 1.89 12.56
N ILE A 3 13.12 2.26 13.30
CA ILE A 3 13.81 1.34 14.25
C ILE A 3 12.85 0.85 15.33
N GLN A 4 12.02 1.73 15.88
CA GLN A 4 11.02 1.37 16.88
C GLN A 4 10.01 0.34 16.34
N THR A 5 9.48 0.58 15.14
CA THR A 5 8.52 -0.32 14.50
C THR A 5 9.15 -1.67 14.18
N PHE A 6 10.42 -1.68 13.75
CA PHE A 6 11.17 -2.91 13.51
C PHE A 6 11.38 -3.70 14.81
N ILE A 7 11.84 -3.06 15.87
CA ILE A 7 12.04 -3.68 17.19
C ILE A 7 10.70 -4.22 17.72
N GLN A 8 9.62 -3.45 17.59
CA GLN A 8 8.29 -3.89 18.01
C GLN A 8 7.83 -5.13 17.22
N MET A 9 8.02 -5.15 15.91
CA MET A 9 7.63 -6.30 15.08
C MET A 9 8.42 -7.57 15.45
N VAL A 10 9.74 -7.46 15.51
CA VAL A 10 10.62 -8.58 15.88
C VAL A 10 10.37 -9.03 17.32
N GLY A 11 10.29 -8.08 18.26
CA GLY A 11 10.05 -8.38 19.67
C GLY A 11 8.70 -9.06 19.90
N THR A 12 7.63 -8.58 19.23
CA THR A 12 6.31 -9.22 19.35
C THR A 12 6.33 -10.64 18.79
N LEU A 13 6.96 -10.87 17.64
CA LEU A 13 7.11 -12.22 17.09
C LEU A 13 7.89 -13.15 18.02
N LEU A 14 9.00 -12.68 18.58
CA LEU A 14 9.78 -13.46 19.56
C LEU A 14 8.96 -13.85 20.78
N ILE A 15 8.20 -12.91 21.36
CA ILE A 15 7.33 -13.18 22.50
C ILE A 15 6.26 -14.23 22.14
N LEU A 16 5.65 -14.13 20.95
CA LEU A 16 4.66 -15.11 20.49
C LEU A 16 5.28 -16.51 20.40
N TYR A 17 6.49 -16.65 19.86
CA TYR A 17 7.17 -17.95 19.77
C TYR A 17 7.56 -18.53 21.13
N ILE A 18 7.94 -17.67 22.10
CA ILE A 18 8.24 -18.09 23.49
C ILE A 18 6.97 -18.58 24.19
N LEU A 19 5.84 -17.88 24.01
CA LEU A 19 4.58 -18.26 24.63
C LEU A 19 4.00 -19.57 24.10
N ASN A 20 3.93 -19.72 22.78
CA ASN A 20 3.43 -20.94 22.15
C ASN A 20 3.88 -21.08 20.70
N TRP A 21 4.88 -21.90 20.42
CA TRP A 21 5.46 -22.06 19.10
C TRP A 21 4.48 -22.61 18.04
N LYS A 22 3.52 -23.49 18.47
CA LYS A 22 2.53 -24.08 17.55
C LYS A 22 1.55 -23.03 17.02
N LEU A 23 1.02 -22.20 17.92
CA LEU A 23 0.13 -21.08 17.52
C LEU A 23 0.89 -20.03 16.73
N SER A 24 2.15 -19.78 17.06
CA SER A 24 2.98 -18.77 16.38
C SER A 24 3.27 -19.14 14.91
N LEU A 25 3.31 -20.42 14.58
CA LEU A 25 3.45 -20.88 13.21
C LEU A 25 2.25 -20.48 12.35
N ILE A 26 1.04 -20.59 12.90
CA ILE A 26 -0.21 -20.17 12.24
C ILE A 26 -0.23 -18.65 12.07
N VAL A 27 0.12 -17.90 13.12
CA VAL A 27 0.19 -16.44 13.08
C VAL A 27 1.19 -15.98 12.03
N THR A 28 2.37 -16.59 11.98
CA THR A 28 3.41 -16.26 10.99
C THR A 28 2.94 -16.56 9.56
N ALA A 29 2.23 -17.66 9.33
CA ALA A 29 1.66 -17.97 8.03
C ALA A 29 0.62 -16.93 7.59
N CYS A 30 -0.25 -16.49 8.50
CA CYS A 30 -1.22 -15.41 8.22
C CYS A 30 -0.52 -14.08 7.91
N TYR A 31 0.55 -13.73 8.61
CA TYR A 31 1.32 -12.51 8.32
C TYR A 31 2.09 -12.61 7.00
N ALA A 32 2.65 -13.77 6.66
CA ALA A 32 3.28 -13.99 5.37
C ALA A 32 2.27 -13.82 4.22
N PHE A 33 1.06 -14.36 4.38
CA PHE A 33 -0.03 -14.16 3.42
C PHE A 33 -0.44 -12.68 3.31
N MET A 34 -0.55 -11.98 4.43
CA MET A 34 -0.87 -10.56 4.46
C MET A 34 0.20 -9.72 3.73
N PHE A 35 1.47 -10.00 3.98
CA PHE A 35 2.59 -9.33 3.32
C PHE A 35 2.61 -9.60 1.81
N TRP A 36 2.36 -10.84 1.40
CA TRP A 36 2.23 -11.20 0.00
C TRP A 36 1.09 -10.43 -0.68
N TYR A 37 -0.08 -10.33 -0.02
CA TYR A 37 -1.22 -9.58 -0.55
C TYR A 37 -0.91 -8.08 -0.70
N ILE A 38 -0.30 -7.45 0.31
CA ILE A 38 0.10 -6.04 0.26
C ILE A 38 1.06 -5.81 -0.92
N ARG A 39 2.05 -6.69 -1.09
CA ARG A 39 3.00 -6.58 -2.20
C ARG A 39 2.31 -6.74 -3.57
N PHE A 40 1.42 -7.70 -3.69
CA PHE A 40 0.66 -7.93 -4.93
C PHE A 40 -0.24 -6.74 -5.27
N SER A 41 -1.08 -6.30 -4.34
CA SER A 41 -2.02 -5.21 -4.52
C SER A 41 -1.29 -3.88 -4.76
N GLY A 42 -0.20 -3.64 -4.03
CA GLY A 42 0.64 -2.45 -4.18
C GLY A 42 1.32 -2.37 -5.55
N ALA A 43 1.85 -3.49 -6.06
CA ALA A 43 2.45 -3.55 -7.39
C ALA A 43 1.41 -3.25 -8.49
N LYS A 44 0.20 -3.82 -8.36
CA LYS A 44 -0.90 -3.55 -9.29
C LYS A 44 -1.37 -2.10 -9.21
N SER A 45 -1.58 -1.57 -8.02
CA SER A 45 -1.93 -0.17 -7.81
C SER A 45 -0.91 0.76 -8.46
N LYS A 46 0.39 0.55 -8.21
CA LYS A 46 1.48 1.34 -8.81
C LYS A 46 1.44 1.31 -10.35
N GLN A 47 1.18 0.13 -10.94
CA GLN A 47 1.06 -0.01 -12.39
C GLN A 47 -0.10 0.83 -12.95
N TYR A 48 -1.26 0.78 -12.29
CA TYR A 48 -2.43 1.56 -12.70
C TYR A 48 -2.26 3.06 -12.46
N TYR A 49 -1.58 3.48 -11.38
CA TYR A 49 -1.23 4.89 -11.17
C TYR A 49 -0.31 5.42 -12.28
N GLY A 50 0.65 4.61 -12.74
CA GLY A 50 1.47 4.98 -13.89
C GLY A 50 0.64 5.19 -15.17
N LYS A 51 -0.30 4.28 -15.43
CA LYS A 51 -1.24 4.42 -16.56
C LYS A 51 -2.15 5.65 -16.40
N GLN A 52 -2.69 5.86 -15.22
CA GLN A 52 -3.53 7.03 -14.91
C GLN A 52 -2.77 8.33 -15.19
N GLN A 53 -1.50 8.42 -14.77
CA GLN A 53 -0.69 9.61 -15.00
C GLN A 53 -0.39 9.84 -16.49
N ALA A 54 -0.14 8.77 -17.25
CA ALA A 54 0.06 8.85 -18.70
C ALA A 54 -1.23 9.31 -19.40
N SER A 55 -2.37 8.67 -19.12
CA SER A 55 -3.67 9.05 -19.70
C SER A 55 -4.10 10.47 -19.31
N LEU A 56 -3.74 10.93 -18.11
CA LEU A 56 -3.98 12.32 -17.69
C LEU A 56 -3.14 13.30 -18.51
N GLY A 57 -1.87 12.98 -18.78
CA GLY A 57 -1.01 13.78 -19.64
C GLY A 57 -1.54 13.87 -21.08
N GLU A 58 -1.98 12.74 -21.63
CA GLU A 58 -2.58 12.68 -22.97
C GLU A 58 -3.87 13.48 -23.07
N LEU A 59 -4.75 13.36 -22.05
CA LEU A 59 -6.01 14.12 -22.02
C LEU A 59 -5.76 15.62 -21.90
N ASN A 60 -4.80 16.04 -21.07
CA ASN A 60 -4.45 17.44 -20.92
C ASN A 60 -3.84 18.00 -22.21
N GLY A 61 -2.90 17.29 -22.84
CA GLY A 61 -2.31 17.70 -24.11
C GLY A 61 -3.35 17.82 -25.22
N TYR A 62 -4.26 16.84 -25.32
CA TYR A 62 -5.37 16.90 -26.26
C TYR A 62 -6.29 18.10 -26.00
N SER A 63 -6.62 18.37 -24.73
CA SER A 63 -7.46 19.51 -24.37
C SER A 63 -6.81 20.85 -24.73
N GLU A 64 -5.51 21.00 -24.48
CA GLU A 64 -4.73 22.18 -24.84
C GLU A 64 -4.70 22.40 -26.37
N GLU A 65 -4.47 21.33 -27.13
CA GLU A 65 -4.52 21.36 -28.59
C GLU A 65 -5.89 21.79 -29.12
N MET A 66 -6.97 21.19 -28.59
CA MET A 66 -8.34 21.50 -29.01
C MET A 66 -8.76 22.92 -28.67
N ILE A 67 -8.35 23.43 -27.49
CA ILE A 67 -8.62 24.81 -27.08
C ILE A 67 -7.85 25.80 -27.96
N SER A 68 -6.57 25.53 -28.21
CA SER A 68 -5.73 26.37 -29.05
C SER A 68 -6.20 26.38 -30.50
N GLY A 69 -6.65 25.21 -30.99
CA GLY A 69 -7.16 25.00 -32.37
C GLY A 69 -8.68 25.31 -32.52
N GLN A 70 -9.36 25.85 -31.52
CA GLN A 70 -10.84 25.99 -31.52
C GLN A 70 -11.41 26.67 -32.77
N LYS A 71 -10.73 27.67 -33.32
CA LYS A 71 -11.16 28.37 -34.55
C LYS A 71 -11.19 27.42 -35.73
N VAL A 72 -10.17 26.56 -35.85
CA VAL A 72 -10.04 25.58 -36.94
C VAL A 72 -11.13 24.53 -36.81
N ILE A 73 -11.32 23.98 -35.60
CA ILE A 73 -12.37 23.00 -35.32
C ILE A 73 -13.74 23.51 -35.75
N LYS A 74 -14.06 24.77 -35.46
CA LYS A 74 -15.32 25.40 -35.82
C LYS A 74 -15.47 25.59 -37.34
N VAL A 75 -14.42 26.03 -38.00
CA VAL A 75 -14.47 26.25 -39.48
C VAL A 75 -14.73 24.94 -40.22
N PHE A 76 -14.19 23.82 -39.73
CA PHE A 76 -14.35 22.49 -40.37
C PHE A 76 -15.51 21.67 -39.78
N ASN A 77 -16.33 22.21 -38.84
CA ASN A 77 -17.43 21.52 -38.17
C ASN A 77 -16.99 20.19 -37.50
N HIS A 78 -15.81 20.16 -36.89
CA HIS A 78 -15.24 18.96 -36.26
C HIS A 78 -15.50 18.85 -34.77
N GLU A 79 -16.40 19.66 -34.18
CA GLU A 79 -16.65 19.68 -32.72
C GLU A 79 -17.11 18.32 -32.20
N GLN A 80 -18.02 17.67 -32.92
CA GLN A 80 -18.54 16.37 -32.48
C GLN A 80 -17.45 15.32 -32.44
N LYS A 81 -16.60 15.27 -33.46
CA LYS A 81 -15.48 14.32 -33.51
C LYS A 81 -14.46 14.57 -32.44
N SER A 82 -14.11 15.85 -32.21
CA SER A 82 -13.20 16.22 -31.12
C SER A 82 -13.76 15.87 -29.73
N PHE A 83 -15.07 16.01 -29.54
CA PHE A 83 -15.74 15.61 -28.33
C PHE A 83 -15.72 14.09 -28.11
N GLU A 84 -15.95 13.31 -29.15
CA GLU A 84 -15.88 11.84 -29.11
C GLU A 84 -14.48 11.35 -28.75
N GLU A 85 -13.43 11.94 -29.32
CA GLU A 85 -12.04 11.64 -29.02
C GLU A 85 -11.69 12.03 -27.56
N PHE A 86 -12.18 13.19 -27.10
CA PHE A 86 -12.04 13.57 -25.68
C PHE A 86 -12.71 12.55 -24.75
N CYS A 87 -13.93 12.13 -25.06
CA CYS A 87 -14.64 11.12 -24.28
C CYS A 87 -13.90 9.78 -24.23
N ALA A 88 -13.29 9.35 -25.34
CA ALA A 88 -12.49 8.13 -25.39
C ALA A 88 -11.27 8.22 -24.48
N LYS A 89 -10.49 9.31 -24.55
CA LYS A 89 -9.33 9.55 -23.68
C LYS A 89 -9.73 9.67 -22.20
N ASN A 90 -10.82 10.34 -21.90
CA ASN A 90 -11.35 10.46 -20.55
C ASN A 90 -11.80 9.10 -19.98
N GLU A 91 -12.36 8.23 -20.83
CA GLU A 91 -12.74 6.87 -20.42
C GLU A 91 -11.50 5.99 -20.12
N GLU A 92 -10.41 6.15 -20.86
CA GLU A 92 -9.13 5.49 -20.54
C GLU A 92 -8.58 5.96 -19.19
N LEU A 93 -8.57 7.28 -18.95
CA LEU A 93 -8.19 7.86 -17.66
C LEU A 93 -9.07 7.32 -16.52
N ARG A 94 -10.39 7.27 -16.72
CA ARG A 94 -11.34 6.73 -15.76
C ARG A 94 -11.03 5.27 -15.41
N LYS A 95 -10.79 4.41 -16.42
CA LYS A 95 -10.44 2.99 -16.23
C LYS A 95 -9.14 2.83 -15.46
N ALA A 96 -8.12 3.60 -15.83
CA ALA A 96 -6.82 3.58 -15.16
C ALA A 96 -6.95 4.05 -13.70
N GLY A 97 -7.66 5.15 -13.45
CA GLY A 97 -7.92 5.69 -12.11
C GLY A 97 -8.73 4.74 -11.24
N THR A 98 -9.79 4.13 -11.79
CA THR A 98 -10.58 3.12 -11.07
C THR A 98 -9.72 1.92 -10.66
N GLY A 99 -8.86 1.43 -11.56
CA GLY A 99 -7.93 0.36 -11.25
C GLY A 99 -6.92 0.75 -10.16
N ALA A 100 -6.31 1.94 -10.27
CA ALA A 100 -5.36 2.46 -9.29
C ALA A 100 -5.96 2.54 -7.88
N GLN A 101 -7.10 3.21 -7.77
CA GLN A 101 -7.80 3.42 -6.49
C GLN A 101 -8.41 2.11 -5.96
N GLY A 102 -8.94 1.25 -6.82
CA GLY A 102 -9.52 -0.02 -6.42
C GLY A 102 -8.49 -0.91 -5.70
N TYR A 103 -7.32 -1.11 -6.29
CA TYR A 103 -6.25 -1.87 -5.64
C TYR A 103 -5.71 -1.19 -4.38
N ALA A 104 -5.56 0.14 -4.37
CA ALA A 104 -5.11 0.87 -3.19
C ALA A 104 -6.13 0.79 -2.04
N ALA A 105 -7.40 1.01 -2.32
CA ALA A 105 -8.47 1.04 -1.32
C ALA A 105 -8.74 -0.32 -0.67
N THR A 106 -8.48 -1.43 -1.36
CA THR A 106 -8.68 -2.77 -0.80
C THR A 106 -7.57 -3.19 0.17
N MET A 107 -6.41 -2.52 0.20
CA MET A 107 -5.29 -2.92 1.07
C MET A 107 -5.66 -2.89 2.55
N VAL A 108 -6.17 -1.77 3.04
CA VAL A 108 -6.47 -1.60 4.47
C VAL A 108 -7.57 -2.54 4.95
N PRO A 109 -8.75 -2.63 4.27
CA PRO A 109 -9.79 -3.57 4.67
C PRO A 109 -9.33 -5.03 4.68
N MET A 110 -8.53 -5.45 3.71
CA MET A 110 -8.02 -6.82 3.64
C MET A 110 -7.05 -7.14 4.79
N VAL A 111 -6.12 -6.22 5.10
CA VAL A 111 -5.22 -6.38 6.24
C VAL A 111 -6.00 -6.50 7.55
N VAL A 112 -7.01 -5.66 7.73
CA VAL A 112 -7.88 -5.69 8.91
C VAL A 112 -8.65 -7.01 8.98
N SER A 113 -9.23 -7.45 7.87
CA SER A 113 -9.99 -8.73 7.80
C SER A 113 -9.10 -9.92 8.11
N ILE A 114 -7.90 -10.00 7.51
CA ILE A 114 -6.93 -11.07 7.78
C ILE A 114 -6.52 -11.07 9.26
N SER A 115 -6.32 -9.88 9.86
CA SER A 115 -6.02 -9.75 11.28
C SER A 115 -7.14 -10.31 12.18
N TYR A 116 -8.40 -10.01 11.87
CA TYR A 116 -9.53 -10.55 12.65
C TYR A 116 -9.68 -12.06 12.46
N ILE A 117 -9.50 -12.56 11.25
CA ILE A 117 -9.52 -14.01 10.97
C ILE A 117 -8.39 -14.70 11.75
N ASN A 118 -7.18 -14.17 11.70
CA ASN A 118 -6.04 -14.68 12.45
C ASN A 118 -6.34 -14.71 13.97
N TYR A 119 -6.87 -13.62 14.51
CA TYR A 119 -7.27 -13.55 15.90
C TYR A 119 -8.31 -14.61 16.28
N ALA A 120 -9.34 -14.80 15.44
CA ALA A 120 -10.39 -15.81 15.66
C ALA A 120 -9.82 -17.24 15.61
N ILE A 121 -8.95 -17.54 14.64
CA ILE A 121 -8.29 -18.85 14.54
C ILE A 121 -7.46 -19.13 15.80
N VAL A 122 -6.66 -18.15 16.24
CA VAL A 122 -5.83 -18.27 17.43
C VAL A 122 -6.69 -18.41 18.70
N ALA A 123 -7.80 -17.68 18.82
CA ALA A 123 -8.71 -17.82 19.96
C ALA A 123 -9.33 -19.22 20.04
N VAL A 124 -9.80 -19.76 18.92
CA VAL A 124 -10.40 -21.11 18.88
C VAL A 124 -9.36 -22.20 19.15
N LEU A 125 -8.24 -22.19 18.42
CA LEU A 125 -7.20 -23.21 18.57
C LEU A 125 -6.47 -23.10 19.92
N GLY A 126 -6.21 -21.88 20.38
CA GLY A 126 -5.63 -21.63 21.70
C GLY A 126 -6.56 -22.06 22.82
N GLY A 127 -7.86 -21.80 22.69
CA GLY A 127 -8.88 -22.30 23.63
C GLY A 127 -8.94 -23.82 23.71
N LEU A 128 -8.89 -24.51 22.55
CA LEU A 128 -8.83 -25.98 22.50
C LEU A 128 -7.54 -26.51 23.18
N LEU A 129 -6.41 -25.87 22.97
CA LEU A 129 -5.15 -26.23 23.61
C LEU A 129 -5.20 -26.01 25.14
N ALA A 130 -5.87 -24.94 25.59
CA ALA A 130 -6.06 -24.66 27.00
C ALA A 130 -6.98 -25.71 27.67
N LEU A 131 -8.07 -26.09 27.02
CA LEU A 131 -8.97 -27.17 27.50
C LEU A 131 -8.26 -28.52 27.63
N ASN A 132 -7.30 -28.78 26.75
CA ASN A 132 -6.48 -30.01 26.78
C ASN A 132 -5.27 -29.91 27.74
N GLY A 133 -5.14 -28.84 28.54
CA GLY A 133 -4.08 -28.66 29.50
C GLY A 133 -2.69 -28.34 28.90
N HIS A 134 -2.63 -28.01 27.59
CA HIS A 134 -1.36 -27.71 26.92
C HIS A 134 -0.96 -26.23 27.00
N THR A 135 -1.86 -25.37 27.45
CA THR A 135 -1.62 -23.92 27.58
C THR A 135 -2.45 -23.39 28.76
N ASP A 136 -1.87 -22.49 29.55
CA ASP A 136 -2.58 -21.81 30.61
C ASP A 136 -3.46 -20.67 30.05
N LEU A 137 -4.61 -20.41 30.70
CA LEU A 137 -5.55 -19.36 30.29
C LEU A 137 -4.93 -17.96 30.33
N GLY A 138 -4.04 -17.69 31.29
CA GLY A 138 -3.32 -16.43 31.38
C GLY A 138 -2.36 -16.23 30.20
N SER A 139 -1.64 -17.28 29.84
CA SER A 139 -0.76 -17.29 28.66
C SER A 139 -1.55 -17.09 27.37
N LEU A 140 -2.72 -17.73 27.23
CA LEU A 140 -3.59 -17.55 26.08
C LEU A 140 -4.12 -16.11 25.97
N ALA A 141 -4.54 -15.50 27.09
CA ALA A 141 -5.00 -14.12 27.12
C ALA A 141 -3.89 -13.15 26.68
N SER A 142 -2.69 -13.33 27.22
CA SER A 142 -1.51 -12.56 26.82
C SER A 142 -1.17 -12.75 25.34
N TYR A 143 -1.24 -13.99 24.85
CA TYR A 143 -1.00 -14.32 23.45
C TYR A 143 -1.96 -13.59 22.50
N LEU A 144 -3.26 -13.56 22.82
CA LEU A 144 -4.27 -12.86 22.03
C LEU A 144 -4.03 -11.35 21.97
N VAL A 145 -3.56 -10.74 23.07
CA VAL A 145 -3.18 -9.32 23.08
C VAL A 145 -2.01 -9.07 22.11
N PHE A 146 -0.96 -9.90 22.16
CA PHE A 146 0.19 -9.75 21.26
C PHE A 146 -0.14 -10.01 19.79
N VAL A 147 -0.99 -10.97 19.49
CA VAL A 147 -1.49 -11.21 18.11
C VAL A 147 -2.20 -9.98 17.57
N ARG A 148 -3.02 -9.32 18.38
CA ARG A 148 -3.72 -8.11 17.96
C ARG A 148 -2.75 -6.93 17.74
N GLN A 149 -1.75 -6.80 18.61
CA GLN A 149 -0.76 -5.72 18.50
C GLN A 149 0.21 -5.89 17.33
N ALA A 150 0.51 -7.11 16.93
CA ALA A 150 1.48 -7.40 15.86
C ALA A 150 1.00 -6.98 14.45
N ALA A 151 -0.30 -6.75 14.25
CA ALA A 151 -0.85 -6.29 12.98
C ALA A 151 -0.55 -4.80 12.69
N LEU A 152 -0.44 -3.97 13.72
CA LEU A 152 -0.23 -2.51 13.59
C LEU A 152 1.14 -2.15 12.99
N PRO A 153 2.27 -2.75 13.43
CA PRO A 153 3.60 -2.43 12.92
C PRO A 153 3.76 -2.68 11.42
N ILE A 154 3.02 -3.61 10.83
CA ILE A 154 3.14 -3.94 9.40
C ILE A 154 2.68 -2.77 8.52
N ASN A 155 1.56 -2.15 8.87
CA ASN A 155 1.07 -0.95 8.16
C ASN A 155 2.00 0.25 8.37
N GLN A 156 2.46 0.44 9.60
CA GLN A 156 3.37 1.53 9.96
C GLN A 156 4.72 1.40 9.23
N PHE A 157 5.27 0.19 9.12
CA PHE A 157 6.53 -0.05 8.43
C PHE A 157 6.46 0.32 6.94
N THR A 158 5.35 0.00 6.28
CA THR A 158 5.15 0.34 4.87
C THR A 158 5.09 1.86 4.67
N GLN A 159 4.36 2.58 5.52
CA GLN A 159 4.26 4.04 5.45
C GLN A 159 5.61 4.72 5.74
N GLN A 160 6.33 4.23 6.76
CA GLN A 160 7.63 4.77 7.14
C GLN A 160 8.70 4.50 6.08
N SER A 161 8.66 3.35 5.40
CA SER A 161 9.58 3.05 4.30
C SER A 161 9.39 4.02 3.13
N ASN A 162 8.14 4.35 2.78
CA ASN A 162 7.86 5.34 1.75
C ASN A 162 8.36 6.75 2.14
N PHE A 163 8.17 7.13 3.40
CA PHE A 163 8.70 8.39 3.92
C PHE A 163 10.23 8.44 3.88
N LEU A 164 10.89 7.34 4.25
CA LEU A 164 12.36 7.24 4.20
C LEU A 164 12.89 7.36 2.77
N LEU A 165 12.26 6.68 1.81
CA LEU A 165 12.62 6.78 0.39
C LEU A 165 12.44 8.20 -0.15
N ALA A 166 11.37 8.89 0.22
CA ALA A 166 11.14 10.28 -0.16
C ALA A 166 12.18 11.21 0.47
N ALA A 167 12.54 10.98 1.74
CA ALA A 167 13.58 11.76 2.43
C ALA A 167 14.97 11.55 1.81
N LEU A 168 15.30 10.30 1.44
CA LEU A 168 16.55 9.98 0.75
C LEU A 168 16.63 10.65 -0.63
N ALA A 169 15.55 10.62 -1.41
CA ALA A 169 15.50 11.31 -2.70
C ALA A 169 15.61 12.85 -2.56
N GLY A 170 15.05 13.40 -1.48
CA GLY A 170 15.22 14.81 -1.14
C GLY A 170 16.66 15.15 -0.75
N ALA A 171 17.29 14.32 0.09
CA ALA A 171 18.67 14.47 0.51
C ALA A 171 19.63 14.39 -0.69
N GLU A 172 19.43 13.43 -1.59
CA GLU A 172 20.23 13.31 -2.82
C GLU A 172 20.21 14.57 -3.65
N ARG A 173 19.06 15.23 -3.79
CA ARG A 173 18.94 16.50 -4.52
C ARG A 173 19.70 17.63 -3.83
N VAL A 174 19.62 17.70 -2.49
CA VAL A 174 20.34 18.72 -1.71
C VAL A 174 21.85 18.53 -1.84
N PHE A 175 22.36 17.29 -1.68
CA PHE A 175 23.77 16.99 -1.84
C PHE A 175 24.26 17.28 -3.27
N LYS A 176 23.44 16.96 -4.28
CA LYS A 176 23.78 17.27 -5.67
C LYS A 176 23.97 18.78 -5.90
N VAL A 177 23.15 19.61 -5.26
CA VAL A 177 23.31 21.07 -5.34
C VAL A 177 24.54 21.54 -4.55
N MET A 178 24.83 20.93 -3.40
CA MET A 178 26.01 21.25 -2.59
C MET A 178 27.33 20.88 -3.29
N ASP A 179 27.32 19.82 -4.10
CA ASP A 179 28.48 19.33 -4.85
C ASP A 179 28.67 20.04 -6.21
N MET A 180 27.75 20.97 -6.59
CA MET A 180 27.94 21.78 -7.81
C MET A 180 29.08 22.77 -7.62
N GLU A 181 29.95 22.82 -8.61
CA GLU A 181 31.00 23.86 -8.62
C GLU A 181 30.37 25.24 -8.67
N PRO A 182 30.84 26.21 -7.82
CA PRO A 182 30.35 27.57 -7.86
C PRO A 182 30.67 28.20 -9.21
N GLU A 183 29.73 29.02 -9.74
CA GLU A 183 30.02 29.84 -10.91
C GLU A 183 31.23 30.73 -10.61
N ILE A 184 32.21 30.71 -11.50
CA ILE A 184 33.36 31.57 -11.43
C ILE A 184 32.97 32.84 -12.20
N ASP A 185 32.91 33.99 -11.48
CA ASP A 185 32.74 35.33 -12.07
C ASP A 185 33.95 35.72 -12.94
#